data_81375b0b129b6da120fc16b586251cce
#
_entry.id   81375b0b129b6da120fc16b586251cce
#
_cell.length_a   1.000
_cell.length_b   1.000
_cell.length_c   1.000
_cell.angle_alpha   90.00
_cell.angle_beta   90.00
_cell.angle_gamma   90.00
#
_symmetry.space_group_name_H-M   'P 1'
#
loop_
_entity.id
_entity.type
_entity.pdbx_description
1 polymer ?
#
loop_
_entity_poly.entity_id
_entity_poly.type
_entity_poly.pdbx_seq_one_letter_code
_entity_poly.pdbx_strand_id
1 'polypeptide(L)'
;MSARTEDYWRPLESVLGRDRCVGFMFMGRLSNGINQYKHGISRRYLFLDDHDVAYERVHEGGFQRIATSEAIARIEESLREVGETLEAPYDSEYIRRKDAALRAAGFEVLRFKIDPGV
;
A
#
# COMPACT_ATOMS: atom_id res chain seq x y z
N MET A 1 -18.86 2.82 -20.16
CA MET A 1 -18.54 2.83 -18.81
C MET A 1 -17.24 2.17 -18.55
N SER A 2 -16.58 2.84 -17.84
CA SER A 2 -15.26 2.45 -17.58
C SER A 2 -15.20 1.31 -16.59
N ALA A 3 -14.23 0.48 -16.75
CA ALA A 3 -13.94 -0.53 -15.76
C ALA A 3 -13.55 0.08 -14.43
N ARG A 4 -13.46 1.37 -14.42
CA ARG A 4 -13.12 2.07 -13.21
C ARG A 4 -14.29 2.26 -12.30
N THR A 5 -15.39 1.59 -12.55
CA THR A 5 -16.45 1.65 -11.58
C THR A 5 -15.97 1.16 -10.23
N GLU A 6 -14.98 0.29 -10.23
CA GLU A 6 -14.39 -0.12 -8.98
C GLU A 6 -13.19 0.75 -8.67
N ASP A 7 -13.22 1.31 -7.49
CA ASP A 7 -12.10 2.11 -7.03
C ASP A 7 -11.28 1.24 -6.08
N TYR A 8 -10.26 0.65 -6.63
CA TYR A 8 -9.41 -0.25 -5.86
C TYR A 8 -8.69 0.46 -4.73
N TRP A 9 -8.56 1.77 -4.83
CA TRP A 9 -7.77 2.52 -3.85
C TRP A 9 -8.61 3.10 -2.73
N ARG A 10 -9.94 3.04 -2.87
CA ARG A 10 -10.81 3.67 -1.89
C ARG A 10 -10.60 3.15 -0.46
N PRO A 11 -10.51 1.82 -0.24
CA PRO A 11 -10.33 1.38 1.14
C PRO A 11 -9.00 1.86 1.73
N LEU A 12 -7.94 1.86 0.94
CA LEU A 12 -6.65 2.32 1.43
C LEU A 12 -6.68 3.79 1.74
N GLU A 13 -7.29 4.59 0.87
CA GLU A 13 -7.40 6.02 1.11
C GLU A 13 -8.26 6.33 2.32
N SER A 14 -9.29 5.52 2.53
CA SER A 14 -10.16 5.71 3.70
C SER A 14 -9.40 5.50 5.00
N VAL A 15 -8.49 4.53 5.01
CA VAL A 15 -7.77 4.15 6.22
C VAL A 15 -6.55 5.05 6.45
N LEU A 16 -5.83 5.40 5.40
CA LEU A 16 -4.55 6.10 5.53
C LEU A 16 -4.62 7.57 5.18
N GLY A 17 -5.62 7.98 4.40
CA GLY A 17 -5.59 9.29 3.80
C GLY A 17 -4.78 9.25 2.53
N ARG A 18 -5.13 10.12 1.59
CA ARG A 18 -4.56 10.05 0.24
C ARG A 18 -3.04 10.23 0.24
N ASP A 19 -2.54 11.13 1.09
CA ASP A 19 -1.12 11.42 1.06
C ASP A 19 -0.26 10.26 1.49
N ARG A 20 -0.76 9.41 2.37
CA ARG A 20 0.01 8.29 2.86
C ARG A 20 -0.17 7.02 2.04
N CYS A 21 -1.00 7.09 1.01
CA CYS A 21 -1.18 5.94 0.12
C CYS A 21 -0.09 5.82 -0.94
N VAL A 22 0.69 6.88 -1.13
CA VAL A 22 1.73 6.85 -2.14
C VAL A 22 2.75 5.78 -1.76
N GLY A 23 3.29 5.12 -2.78
CA GLY A 23 4.23 4.05 -2.52
C GLY A 23 3.61 2.68 -2.39
N PHE A 24 2.29 2.59 -2.35
CA PHE A 24 1.61 1.31 -2.32
C PHE A 24 1.28 0.83 -3.73
N MET A 25 1.27 -0.48 -3.90
CA MET A 25 0.84 -1.13 -5.12
C MET A 25 -0.43 -1.90 -4.82
N PHE A 26 -1.35 -1.91 -5.79
CA PHE A 26 -2.51 -2.77 -5.66
C PHE A 26 -2.15 -4.14 -6.20
N MET A 27 -2.24 -5.17 -5.36
CA MET A 27 -1.81 -6.52 -5.69
C MET A 27 -2.97 -7.44 -6.05
N GLY A 28 -4.19 -6.89 -6.09
CA GLY A 28 -5.33 -7.67 -6.48
C GLY A 28 -6.34 -7.84 -5.37
N ARG A 29 -7.54 -8.25 -5.76
CA ARG A 29 -8.63 -8.50 -4.85
C ARG A 29 -8.89 -9.99 -4.79
N LEU A 30 -8.91 -10.54 -3.59
CA LEU A 30 -9.15 -11.95 -3.40
C LEU A 30 -10.64 -12.26 -3.50
N SER A 31 -10.94 -13.54 -3.71
CA SER A 31 -12.34 -13.96 -3.84
C SER A 31 -13.14 -13.73 -2.58
N ASN A 32 -12.48 -13.64 -1.44
CA ASN A 32 -13.19 -13.36 -0.18
C ASN A 32 -13.42 -11.86 0.05
N GLY A 33 -13.08 -11.01 -0.92
CA GLY A 33 -13.35 -9.59 -0.82
C GLY A 33 -12.23 -8.78 -0.20
N ILE A 34 -11.10 -9.39 0.10
CA ILE A 34 -9.98 -8.68 0.69
C ILE A 34 -9.12 -8.09 -0.42
N ASN A 35 -8.85 -6.79 -0.32
CA ASN A 35 -7.98 -6.08 -1.24
C ASN A 35 -6.57 -6.12 -0.70
N GLN A 36 -5.61 -6.38 -1.56
CA GLN A 36 -4.22 -6.53 -1.17
C GLN A 36 -3.43 -5.32 -1.64
N TYR A 37 -2.80 -4.62 -0.69
CA TYR A 37 -1.95 -3.48 -0.99
C TYR A 37 -0.56 -3.79 -0.43
N LYS A 38 0.47 -3.54 -1.24
CA LYS A 38 1.83 -3.81 -0.82
C LYS A 38 2.63 -2.53 -0.88
N HIS A 39 3.31 -2.21 0.20
CA HIS A 39 4.17 -1.04 0.21
C HIS A 39 5.48 -1.38 -0.50
N GLY A 40 5.87 -0.52 -1.46
CA GLY A 40 6.99 -0.82 -2.33
C GLY A 40 8.34 -0.84 -1.66
N ILE A 41 8.48 -0.15 -0.53
CA ILE A 41 9.76 -0.08 0.19
C ILE A 41 9.81 -1.11 1.29
N SER A 42 8.81 -1.10 2.18
CA SER A 42 8.81 -2.04 3.30
C SER A 42 8.51 -3.45 2.85
N ARG A 43 7.85 -3.58 1.70
CA ARG A 43 7.40 -4.85 1.15
C ARG A 43 6.36 -5.54 2.02
N ARG A 44 5.80 -4.82 2.97
CA ARG A 44 4.73 -5.32 3.80
C ARG A 44 3.39 -5.12 3.14
N TYR A 45 2.48 -6.05 3.41
CA TYR A 45 1.13 -5.98 2.87
C TYR A 45 0.19 -5.33 3.87
N LEU A 46 -0.82 -4.66 3.33
CA LEU A 46 -1.97 -4.21 4.10
C LEU A 46 -3.17 -4.83 3.42
N PHE A 47 -3.96 -5.58 4.18
CA PHE A 47 -5.13 -6.28 3.66
C PHE A 47 -6.37 -5.61 4.22
N LEU A 48 -7.21 -5.09 3.33
CA LEU A 48 -8.42 -4.37 3.74
C LEU A 48 -9.61 -4.87 2.94
N ASP A 49 -10.75 -5.06 3.61
CA ASP A 49 -11.96 -5.32 2.85
C ASP A 49 -12.63 -3.99 2.48
N ASP A 50 -13.79 -4.05 1.85
CA ASP A 50 -14.46 -2.85 1.38
C ASP A 50 -15.11 -2.07 2.52
N HIS A 51 -15.10 -2.60 3.72
CA HIS A 51 -15.61 -1.93 4.91
C HIS A 51 -14.47 -1.40 5.78
N ASP A 52 -13.25 -1.34 5.22
CA ASP A 52 -12.08 -0.77 5.87
C ASP A 52 -11.63 -1.60 7.06
N VAL A 53 -12.00 -2.86 7.11
CA VAL A 53 -11.54 -3.77 8.15
C VAL A 53 -10.19 -4.35 7.71
N ALA A 54 -9.23 -4.34 8.63
CA ALA A 54 -7.88 -4.84 8.34
C ALA A 54 -7.76 -6.30 8.75
N TYR A 55 -6.95 -7.02 8.02
CA TYR A 55 -6.71 -8.44 8.24
C TYR A 55 -5.22 -8.72 8.18
N GLU A 56 -4.82 -9.82 8.78
CA GLU A 56 -3.46 -10.33 8.63
C GLU A 56 -3.56 -11.78 8.17
N ARG A 57 -2.55 -12.20 7.43
CA ARG A 57 -2.50 -13.57 6.93
C ARG A 57 -2.04 -14.47 8.06
N VAL A 58 -2.68 -15.64 8.20
CA VAL A 58 -2.29 -16.62 9.19
C VAL A 58 -1.67 -17.81 8.50
N HIS A 59 -1.13 -18.72 9.32
CA HIS A 59 -0.28 -19.81 8.84
C HIS A 59 -0.88 -20.66 7.73
N GLU A 60 -2.14 -20.94 7.80
CA GLU A 60 -2.72 -21.91 6.87
C GLU A 60 -3.39 -21.26 5.71
N GLY A 61 -2.95 -20.05 5.37
CA GLY A 61 -3.45 -19.38 4.20
C GLY A 61 -4.73 -18.60 4.42
N GLY A 62 -5.24 -18.59 5.63
CA GLY A 62 -6.43 -17.81 5.95
C GLY A 62 -6.07 -16.42 6.39
N PHE A 63 -7.10 -15.70 6.83
CA PHE A 63 -6.96 -14.33 7.31
C PHE A 63 -7.69 -14.20 8.63
N GLN A 64 -7.18 -13.33 9.49
CA GLN A 64 -7.90 -12.97 10.70
C GLN A 64 -7.85 -11.46 10.86
N ARG A 65 -8.87 -10.93 11.55
CA ARG A 65 -8.95 -9.49 11.73
C ARG A 65 -7.83 -9.01 12.63
N ILE A 66 -7.38 -7.81 12.35
CA ILE A 66 -6.36 -7.15 13.15
C ILE A 66 -6.76 -5.68 13.25
N ALA A 67 -6.40 -5.04 14.34
CA ALA A 67 -6.68 -3.62 14.47
C ALA A 67 -5.98 -2.86 13.34
N THR A 68 -6.70 -1.95 12.71
CA THR A 68 -6.16 -1.17 11.61
C THR A 68 -4.89 -0.43 12.04
N SER A 69 -4.92 0.14 13.25
CA SER A 69 -3.76 0.87 13.74
C SER A 69 -2.54 -0.04 13.91
N GLU A 70 -2.76 -1.28 14.29
CA GLU A 70 -1.64 -2.20 14.41
C GLU A 70 -1.08 -2.59 13.06
N ALA A 71 -1.97 -2.81 12.08
CA ALA A 71 -1.50 -3.14 10.73
C ALA A 71 -0.65 -2.02 10.15
N ILE A 72 -1.07 -0.78 10.38
CA ILE A 72 -0.32 0.37 9.90
C ILE A 72 1.01 0.49 10.64
N ALA A 73 0.98 0.28 11.95
CA ALA A 73 2.19 0.42 12.76
C ALA A 73 3.29 -0.55 12.33
N ARG A 74 2.91 -1.75 11.88
CA ARG A 74 3.89 -2.71 11.41
C ARG A 74 4.61 -2.23 10.16
N ILE A 75 3.89 -1.56 9.27
CA ILE A 75 4.50 -0.99 8.08
C ILE A 75 5.42 0.16 8.46
N GLU A 76 4.96 1.01 9.37
CA GLU A 76 5.77 2.15 9.80
C GLU A 76 7.05 1.70 10.48
N GLU A 77 6.97 0.63 11.25
CA GLU A 77 8.16 0.12 11.92
C GLU A 77 9.18 -0.39 10.91
N SER A 78 8.73 -1.12 9.89
CA SER A 78 9.62 -1.61 8.86
C SER A 78 10.26 -0.47 8.09
N LEU A 79 9.51 0.61 7.86
CA LEU A 79 10.05 1.76 7.16
C LEU A 79 11.10 2.47 8.00
N ARG A 80 10.88 2.59 9.30
CA ARG A 80 11.86 3.24 10.17
C ARG A 80 13.21 2.53 10.13
N GLU A 81 13.19 1.22 9.96
CA GLU A 81 14.44 0.46 9.92
C GLU A 81 15.29 0.85 8.74
N VAL A 82 14.73 1.40 7.70
CA VAL A 82 15.50 1.81 6.53
C VAL A 82 15.46 3.33 6.34
N GLY A 83 15.06 4.06 7.37
CA GLY A 83 15.09 5.51 7.33
C GLY A 83 13.98 6.16 6.54
N GLU A 84 12.88 5.44 6.31
CA GLU A 84 11.76 5.97 5.53
C GLU A 84 10.53 6.09 6.39
N THR A 85 9.51 6.77 5.84
CA THR A 85 8.24 6.95 6.52
C THR A 85 7.10 6.73 5.52
N LEU A 86 5.87 6.68 6.04
CA LEU A 86 4.70 6.69 5.17
C LEU A 86 4.40 8.08 4.62
N GLU A 87 5.00 9.10 5.21
CA GLU A 87 4.68 10.47 4.82
C GLU A 87 5.34 10.82 3.49
N ALA A 88 4.61 11.55 2.68
CA ALA A 88 5.13 12.07 1.42
C ALA A 88 5.59 13.50 1.64
N PRO A 89 6.47 14.02 0.82
CA PRO A 89 7.01 13.41 -0.40
C PRO A 89 8.25 12.57 -0.14
N TYR A 90 8.47 11.62 -1.04
CA TYR A 90 9.71 10.86 -1.06
C TYR A 90 10.63 11.52 -2.09
N ASP A 91 11.91 11.65 -1.76
CA ASP A 91 12.84 12.28 -2.69
C ASP A 91 14.10 11.46 -2.89
N SER A 92 14.14 10.23 -2.42
CA SER A 92 15.34 9.45 -2.56
C SER A 92 15.42 8.82 -3.94
N GLU A 93 16.64 8.66 -4.41
CA GLU A 93 16.88 8.02 -5.69
C GLU A 93 16.36 6.58 -5.68
N TYR A 94 16.49 5.93 -4.53
CA TYR A 94 15.99 4.57 -4.39
C TYR A 94 14.49 4.50 -4.68
N ILE A 95 13.73 5.45 -4.13
CA ILE A 95 12.28 5.49 -4.33
C ILE A 95 11.97 5.65 -5.80
N ARG A 96 12.67 6.55 -6.48
CA ARG A 96 12.40 6.79 -7.90
C ARG A 96 12.67 5.57 -8.74
N ARG A 97 13.78 4.90 -8.47
CA ARG A 97 14.10 3.70 -9.22
C ARG A 97 13.12 2.58 -8.93
N LYS A 98 12.68 2.47 -7.68
CA LYS A 98 11.72 1.45 -7.30
C LYS A 98 10.40 1.66 -8.01
N ASP A 99 9.90 2.89 -8.04
CA ASP A 99 8.66 3.21 -8.72
C ASP A 99 8.76 2.87 -10.20
N ALA A 100 9.84 3.26 -10.85
CA ALA A 100 10.01 3.01 -12.26
C ALA A 100 10.07 1.51 -12.55
N ALA A 101 10.77 0.75 -11.71
CA ALA A 101 10.88 -0.69 -11.90
C ALA A 101 9.54 -1.39 -11.74
N LEU A 102 8.76 -0.96 -10.76
CA LEU A 102 7.46 -1.57 -10.53
C LEU A 102 6.50 -1.29 -11.68
N ARG A 103 6.51 -0.06 -12.20
CA ARG A 103 5.65 0.28 -13.32
C ARG A 103 6.07 -0.48 -14.58
N ALA A 104 7.38 -0.63 -14.78
CA ALA A 104 7.87 -1.38 -15.92
C ALA A 104 7.48 -2.86 -15.83
N ALA A 105 7.34 -3.37 -14.61
CA ALA A 105 6.91 -4.76 -14.40
C ALA A 105 5.40 -4.92 -14.49
N GLY A 106 4.66 -3.84 -14.70
CA GLY A 106 3.22 -3.93 -14.91
C GLY A 106 2.38 -3.73 -13.66
N PHE A 107 2.98 -3.35 -12.56
CA PHE A 107 2.21 -3.11 -11.35
C PHE A 107 1.54 -1.74 -11.41
N GLU A 108 0.31 -1.70 -10.92
CA GLU A 108 -0.41 -0.46 -10.78
C GLU A 108 -0.06 0.13 -9.41
N VAL A 109 0.60 1.28 -9.42
CA VAL A 109 1.17 1.87 -8.23
C VAL A 109 0.60 3.27 -8.07
N LEU A 110 0.20 3.62 -6.85
CA LEU A 110 -0.06 5.02 -6.55
C LEU A 110 1.29 5.73 -6.58
N ARG A 111 1.31 6.84 -7.31
CA ARG A 111 2.56 7.51 -7.57
C ARG A 111 3.21 7.99 -6.28
N PHE A 112 4.50 7.70 -6.13
CA PHE A 112 5.26 8.29 -5.05
C PHE A 112 5.25 9.80 -5.21
N LYS A 113 5.05 10.50 -4.10
CA LYS A 113 5.14 11.94 -4.13
C LYS A 113 6.61 12.33 -3.99
N ILE A 114 7.18 12.76 -5.10
CA ILE A 114 8.58 13.12 -5.16
C ILE A 114 8.65 14.65 -5.12
N ASP A 115 9.63 15.15 -4.37
CA ASP A 115 9.83 16.59 -4.29
C ASP A 115 10.08 17.12 -5.70
N PRO A 116 9.22 18.04 -6.20
CA PRO A 116 9.38 18.52 -7.56
C PRO A 116 10.63 19.35 -7.77
N GLY A 117 11.26 19.81 -6.71
CA GLY A 117 12.48 20.57 -6.84
C GLY A 117 13.71 19.73 -7.06
N VAL A 118 13.56 18.43 -7.08
CA VAL A 118 14.71 17.53 -7.23
C VAL A 118 14.90 17.12 -8.67
#